data_4880128993276d1dd76c5cfdd4bdf94d
#
_entry.id   4880128993276d1dd76c5cfdd4bdf94d
#
_cell.length_a   1.000
_cell.length_b   1.000
_cell.length_c   1.000
_cell.angle_alpha   90.00
_cell.angle_beta   90.00
_cell.angle_gamma   90.00
#
_symmetry.space_group_name_H-M   'P 1'
#
loop_
_entity.id
_entity.type
_entity.pdbx_description
1 polymer ?
#
loop_
_entity_poly.entity_id
_entity_poly.type
_entity_poly.pdbx_seq_one_letter_code
_entity_poly.pdbx_strand_id
1 'polypeptide(L)'
;MKDRKRKPDSRKNIALNIQSIILSVLMAISLVTIIVMGLLLYHRFKLALEKTAVDNTEATVEATVDRLNADLLDIRQILNGANYNIVQQFDISSREFVEQFSLLYETNSDKVQSVALYDHEGKLIASEPVALEKKNVQVQTQEWYKNAENAIENVHFSTPHIQELFEDGAYRYQWVVSLSSYVDVNKGEIPETGVLLL
;
A
#
# COMPACT_ATOMS: atom_id res chain seq x y z
N MET A 1 60.06 18.84 -85.13
CA MET A 1 58.78 18.63 -84.51
C MET A 1 59.02 18.71 -82.99
N LYS A 2 58.59 19.78 -82.33
CA LYS A 2 58.83 20.03 -80.90
C LYS A 2 57.53 19.94 -80.16
N ASP A 3 57.34 18.86 -79.40
CA ASP A 3 56.18 18.62 -78.55
C ASP A 3 56.19 19.60 -77.36
N ARG A 4 55.24 20.52 -77.29
CA ARG A 4 55.02 21.40 -76.16
C ARG A 4 54.12 20.62 -75.15
N LYS A 5 54.74 20.09 -74.11
CA LYS A 5 54.04 19.62 -72.91
C LYS A 5 53.37 20.83 -72.26
N ARG A 6 51.97 20.82 -72.24
CA ARG A 6 51.21 21.75 -71.46
C ARG A 6 51.44 21.46 -69.97
N LYS A 7 51.91 22.45 -69.22
CA LYS A 7 51.99 22.43 -67.76
C LYS A 7 50.51 22.33 -67.21
N PRO A 8 50.23 21.44 -66.29
CA PRO A 8 48.92 21.40 -65.64
C PRO A 8 48.65 22.67 -64.84
N ASP A 9 47.44 23.16 -64.96
CA ASP A 9 46.95 24.44 -64.41
C ASP A 9 46.92 24.37 -62.86
N SER A 10 48.01 24.82 -62.25
CA SER A 10 48.26 24.85 -60.81
C SER A 10 47.19 25.65 -60.05
N ARG A 11 46.48 26.58 -60.71
CA ARG A 11 45.44 27.43 -60.11
C ARG A 11 44.14 26.67 -59.80
N LYS A 12 43.79 25.68 -60.60
CA LYS A 12 42.60 24.85 -60.37
C LYS A 12 42.75 23.96 -59.13
N ASN A 13 43.93 23.43 -58.89
CA ASN A 13 44.19 22.56 -57.73
C ASN A 13 44.20 23.34 -56.40
N ILE A 14 44.65 24.60 -56.43
CA ILE A 14 44.68 25.49 -55.24
C ILE A 14 43.22 25.91 -54.91
N ALA A 15 42.40 26.26 -55.91
CA ALA A 15 41.02 26.66 -55.67
C ALA A 15 40.16 25.45 -55.16
N LEU A 16 40.37 24.25 -55.66
CA LEU A 16 39.75 23.03 -55.16
C LEU A 16 40.18 22.71 -53.72
N ASN A 17 41.44 22.90 -53.39
CA ASN A 17 41.95 22.69 -52.04
C ASN A 17 41.36 23.71 -51.05
N ILE A 18 41.25 24.99 -51.43
CA ILE A 18 40.68 26.06 -50.56
C ILE A 18 39.18 25.80 -50.33
N GLN A 19 38.41 25.45 -51.33
CA GLN A 19 37.01 25.05 -51.18
C GLN A 19 36.80 23.84 -50.26
N SER A 20 37.63 22.82 -50.41
CA SER A 20 37.60 21.64 -49.55
C SER A 20 37.92 21.95 -48.10
N ILE A 21 38.92 22.84 -47.84
CA ILE A 21 39.28 23.27 -46.49
C ILE A 21 38.11 24.05 -45.85
N ILE A 22 37.53 25.00 -46.56
CA ILE A 22 36.41 25.79 -46.06
C ILE A 22 35.23 24.88 -45.73
N LEU A 23 34.91 23.93 -46.61
CA LEU A 23 33.80 22.97 -46.39
C LEU A 23 34.07 22.09 -45.17
N SER A 24 35.30 21.57 -45.01
CA SER A 24 35.64 20.73 -43.86
C SER A 24 35.59 21.49 -42.53
N VAL A 25 36.02 22.76 -42.50
CA VAL A 25 35.92 23.61 -41.31
C VAL A 25 34.46 23.90 -40.94
N LEU A 26 33.62 24.23 -41.92
CA LEU A 26 32.16 24.41 -41.69
C LEU A 26 31.51 23.14 -41.15
N MET A 27 31.85 21.98 -41.72
CA MET A 27 31.37 20.70 -41.25
C MET A 27 31.81 20.38 -39.82
N ALA A 28 33.07 20.68 -39.49
CA ALA A 28 33.60 20.48 -38.13
C ALA A 28 32.89 21.37 -37.11
N ILE A 29 32.69 22.65 -37.43
CA ILE A 29 31.97 23.60 -36.53
C ILE A 29 30.52 23.15 -36.34
N SER A 30 29.84 22.73 -37.40
CA SER A 30 28.46 22.22 -37.31
C SER A 30 28.37 20.99 -36.45
N LEU A 31 29.32 20.06 -36.60
CA LEU A 31 29.36 18.81 -35.79
C LEU A 31 29.60 19.10 -34.32
N VAL A 32 30.53 20.01 -33.99
CA VAL A 32 30.80 20.43 -32.61
C VAL A 32 29.56 21.09 -31.99
N THR A 33 28.88 21.96 -32.73
CA THR A 33 27.66 22.61 -32.23
C THR A 33 26.54 21.61 -31.92
N ILE A 34 26.35 20.61 -32.79
CA ILE A 34 25.37 19.54 -32.55
C ILE A 34 25.72 18.72 -31.32
N ILE A 35 27.00 18.35 -31.13
CA ILE A 35 27.46 17.60 -29.96
C ILE A 35 27.23 18.40 -28.67
N VAL A 36 27.66 19.67 -28.64
CA VAL A 36 27.47 20.55 -27.47
C VAL A 36 25.98 20.72 -27.13
N MET A 37 25.16 20.96 -28.13
CA MET A 37 23.71 21.09 -27.94
C MET A 37 23.08 19.80 -27.42
N GLY A 38 23.51 18.65 -27.98
CA GLY A 38 23.05 17.33 -27.53
C GLY A 38 23.42 17.04 -26.07
N LEU A 39 24.64 17.37 -25.66
CA LEU A 39 25.09 17.19 -24.28
C LEU A 39 24.32 18.10 -23.30
N LEU A 40 24.08 19.36 -23.67
CA LEU A 40 23.32 20.29 -22.85
C LEU A 40 21.85 19.85 -22.70
N LEU A 41 21.22 19.43 -23.78
CA LEU A 41 19.86 18.90 -23.77
C LEU A 41 19.77 17.61 -22.94
N TYR A 42 20.71 16.69 -23.11
CA TYR A 42 20.75 15.46 -22.32
C TYR A 42 20.87 15.75 -20.81
N HIS A 43 21.76 16.66 -20.43
CA HIS A 43 21.94 17.01 -19.02
C HIS A 43 20.69 17.67 -18.42
N ARG A 44 20.07 18.60 -19.16
CA ARG A 44 18.82 19.24 -18.76
C ARG A 44 17.68 18.26 -18.65
N PHE A 45 17.56 17.36 -19.62
CA PHE A 45 16.50 16.34 -19.65
C PHE A 45 16.65 15.33 -18.51
N LYS A 46 17.90 14.89 -18.23
CA LYS A 46 18.17 13.99 -17.10
C LYS A 46 17.74 14.60 -15.76
N LEU A 47 18.15 15.84 -15.49
CA LEU A 47 17.75 16.54 -14.26
C LEU A 47 16.25 16.75 -14.15
N ALA A 48 15.57 17.05 -15.26
CA ALA A 48 14.12 17.20 -15.28
C ALA A 48 13.40 15.87 -14.99
N LEU A 49 13.86 14.77 -15.57
CA LEU A 49 13.32 13.44 -15.34
C LEU A 49 13.52 12.99 -13.89
N GLU A 50 14.72 13.16 -13.34
CA GLU A 50 15.00 12.80 -11.94
C GLU A 50 14.11 13.58 -10.99
N LYS A 51 13.98 14.89 -11.18
CA LYS A 51 13.08 15.71 -10.37
C LYS A 51 11.62 15.28 -10.49
N THR A 52 11.13 15.09 -11.71
CA THR A 52 9.73 14.68 -11.94
C THR A 52 9.47 13.29 -11.33
N ALA A 53 10.41 12.36 -11.42
CA ALA A 53 10.28 11.03 -10.83
C ALA A 53 10.21 11.11 -9.29
N VAL A 54 11.05 11.93 -8.66
CA VAL A 54 11.03 12.13 -7.21
C VAL A 54 9.71 12.79 -6.78
N ASP A 55 9.33 13.91 -7.41
CA ASP A 55 8.10 14.65 -7.09
C ASP A 55 6.85 13.75 -7.23
N ASN A 56 6.78 12.94 -8.30
CA ASN A 56 5.68 12.00 -8.51
C ASN A 56 5.66 10.87 -7.47
N THR A 57 6.84 10.37 -7.08
CA THR A 57 6.95 9.32 -6.07
C THR A 57 6.51 9.85 -4.71
N GLU A 58 6.96 11.04 -4.32
CA GLU A 58 6.58 11.70 -3.07
C GLU A 58 5.07 11.93 -3.00
N ALA A 59 4.46 12.50 -4.04
CA ALA A 59 3.02 12.70 -4.12
C ALA A 59 2.22 11.37 -4.06
N THR A 60 2.75 10.30 -4.68
CA THR A 60 2.12 8.98 -4.63
C THR A 60 2.19 8.36 -3.25
N VAL A 61 3.35 8.49 -2.57
CA VAL A 61 3.53 8.01 -1.20
C VAL A 61 2.61 8.76 -0.24
N GLU A 62 2.55 10.09 -0.32
CA GLU A 62 1.68 10.93 0.51
C GLU A 62 0.21 10.55 0.33
N ALA A 63 -0.27 10.45 -0.91
CA ALA A 63 -1.64 10.02 -1.20
C ALA A 63 -1.94 8.60 -0.70
N THR A 64 -0.95 7.69 -0.73
CA THR A 64 -1.10 6.33 -0.23
C THR A 64 -1.18 6.31 1.30
N VAL A 65 -0.37 7.11 1.99
CA VAL A 65 -0.40 7.25 3.46
C VAL A 65 -1.73 7.84 3.91
N ASP A 66 -2.21 8.89 3.24
CA ASP A 66 -3.50 9.51 3.56
C ASP A 66 -4.66 8.54 3.39
N ARG A 67 -4.65 7.77 2.31
CA ARG A 67 -5.64 6.72 2.07
C ARG A 67 -5.59 5.64 3.13
N LEU A 68 -4.40 5.14 3.47
CA LEU A 68 -4.24 4.13 4.51
C LEU A 68 -4.74 4.64 5.87
N ASN A 69 -4.42 5.88 6.22
CA ASN A 69 -4.91 6.49 7.46
C ASN A 69 -6.45 6.59 7.48
N ALA A 70 -7.07 6.96 6.35
CA ALA A 70 -8.52 6.99 6.24
C ALA A 70 -9.14 5.60 6.41
N ASP A 71 -8.58 4.58 5.76
CA ASP A 71 -9.04 3.20 5.85
C ASP A 71 -8.91 2.67 7.30
N LEU A 72 -7.81 2.95 8.00
CA LEU A 72 -7.61 2.56 9.40
C LEU A 72 -8.60 3.25 10.35
N LEU A 73 -8.90 4.54 10.12
CA LEU A 73 -9.91 5.27 10.89
C LEU A 73 -11.30 4.69 10.67
N ASP A 74 -11.62 4.29 9.46
CA ASP A 74 -12.91 3.71 9.11
C ASP A 74 -13.11 2.34 9.80
N ILE A 75 -12.10 1.46 9.75
CA ILE A 75 -12.12 0.17 10.46
C ILE A 75 -12.26 0.38 11.98
N ARG A 76 -11.56 1.37 12.54
CA ARG A 76 -11.73 1.73 13.96
C ARG A 76 -13.16 2.18 14.29
N GLN A 77 -13.81 2.92 13.39
CA GLN A 77 -15.22 3.30 13.58
C GLN A 77 -16.15 2.11 13.52
N ILE A 78 -15.92 1.13 12.64
CA ILE A 78 -16.65 -0.13 12.58
C ILE A 78 -16.53 -0.87 13.91
N LEU A 79 -15.34 -1.04 14.46
CA LEU A 79 -15.11 -1.68 15.75
C LEU A 79 -15.84 -0.97 16.89
N ASN A 80 -15.72 0.35 16.97
CA ASN A 80 -16.42 1.14 17.98
C ASN A 80 -17.94 1.03 17.83
N GLY A 81 -18.43 1.05 16.59
CA GLY A 81 -19.85 0.82 16.31
C GLY A 81 -20.31 -0.55 16.77
N ALA A 82 -19.54 -1.60 16.51
CA ALA A 82 -19.81 -2.95 16.99
C ALA A 82 -19.85 -3.01 18.53
N ASN A 83 -18.88 -2.41 19.20
CA ASN A 83 -18.82 -2.37 20.65
C ASN A 83 -20.01 -1.64 21.26
N TYR A 84 -20.19 -0.35 20.92
CA TYR A 84 -21.18 0.48 21.59
C TYR A 84 -22.64 0.22 21.18
N ASN A 85 -22.86 -0.16 19.92
CA ASN A 85 -24.23 -0.31 19.40
C ASN A 85 -24.72 -1.76 19.38
N ILE A 86 -23.81 -2.74 19.51
CA ILE A 86 -24.20 -4.15 19.43
C ILE A 86 -23.82 -4.88 20.73
N VAL A 87 -22.52 -4.97 21.04
CA VAL A 87 -22.03 -5.80 22.15
C VAL A 87 -22.53 -5.31 23.51
N GLN A 88 -22.57 -4.00 23.74
CA GLN A 88 -23.04 -3.41 24.99
C GLN A 88 -24.57 -3.30 25.07
N GLN A 89 -25.26 -3.20 23.94
CA GLN A 89 -26.71 -2.96 23.94
C GLN A 89 -27.52 -4.23 23.94
N PHE A 90 -27.13 -5.25 23.22
CA PHE A 90 -27.92 -6.48 23.08
C PHE A 90 -27.34 -7.59 23.95
N ASP A 91 -28.20 -8.36 24.58
CA ASP A 91 -27.79 -9.59 25.24
C ASP A 91 -27.22 -10.55 24.19
N ILE A 92 -25.97 -11.01 24.43
CA ILE A 92 -25.25 -11.89 23.51
C ILE A 92 -25.93 -13.22 23.22
N SER A 93 -26.87 -13.61 24.09
CA SER A 93 -27.71 -14.83 23.92
C SER A 93 -28.98 -14.55 23.12
N SER A 94 -29.25 -13.27 22.79
CA SER A 94 -30.47 -12.89 22.08
C SER A 94 -30.33 -13.10 20.57
N ARG A 95 -31.50 -13.27 19.93
CA ARG A 95 -31.57 -13.33 18.48
C ARG A 95 -31.18 -11.98 17.83
N GLU A 96 -31.59 -10.91 18.47
CA GLU A 96 -31.31 -9.54 18.03
C GLU A 96 -29.81 -9.29 17.96
N PHE A 97 -29.01 -9.77 18.93
CA PHE A 97 -27.58 -9.69 18.90
C PHE A 97 -27.01 -10.38 17.64
N VAL A 98 -27.39 -11.60 17.37
CA VAL A 98 -26.95 -12.38 16.22
C VAL A 98 -27.28 -11.66 14.90
N GLU A 99 -28.50 -11.15 14.77
CA GLU A 99 -28.95 -10.42 13.58
C GLU A 99 -28.15 -9.12 13.37
N GLN A 100 -27.90 -8.35 14.43
CA GLN A 100 -27.11 -7.09 14.33
C GLN A 100 -25.62 -7.36 14.08
N PHE A 101 -25.08 -8.42 14.66
CA PHE A 101 -23.67 -8.80 14.48
C PHE A 101 -23.43 -9.29 13.04
N SER A 102 -24.34 -10.08 12.49
CA SER A 102 -24.31 -10.51 11.10
C SER A 102 -24.46 -9.34 10.12
N LEU A 103 -25.41 -8.44 10.38
CA LEU A 103 -25.65 -7.25 9.57
C LEU A 103 -24.41 -6.32 9.55
N LEU A 104 -23.73 -6.17 10.69
CA LEU A 104 -22.48 -5.41 10.76
C LEU A 104 -21.44 -5.97 9.79
N TYR A 105 -21.24 -7.29 9.80
CA TYR A 105 -20.29 -7.95 8.91
C TYR A 105 -20.72 -7.81 7.45
N GLU A 106 -21.96 -8.12 7.11
CA GLU A 106 -22.47 -8.03 5.73
C GLU A 106 -22.31 -6.63 5.14
N THR A 107 -22.57 -5.61 5.95
CA THR A 107 -22.45 -4.20 5.51
C THR A 107 -21.00 -3.77 5.28
N ASN A 108 -20.03 -4.39 5.95
CA ASN A 108 -18.62 -4.00 5.91
C ASN A 108 -17.71 -5.10 5.36
N SER A 109 -18.26 -6.12 4.68
CA SER A 109 -17.51 -7.27 4.15
C SER A 109 -16.48 -6.93 3.06
N ASP A 110 -16.56 -5.74 2.49
CA ASP A 110 -15.57 -5.18 1.57
C ASP A 110 -14.30 -4.67 2.28
N LYS A 111 -14.37 -4.40 3.59
CA LYS A 111 -13.29 -3.83 4.41
C LYS A 111 -12.79 -4.77 5.49
N VAL A 112 -13.69 -5.61 6.02
CA VAL A 112 -13.44 -6.49 7.16
C VAL A 112 -13.60 -7.94 6.73
N GLN A 113 -12.56 -8.73 6.96
CA GLN A 113 -12.55 -10.15 6.59
C GLN A 113 -13.39 -11.00 7.52
N SER A 114 -13.35 -10.69 8.82
CA SER A 114 -14.14 -11.36 9.85
C SER A 114 -14.33 -10.47 11.06
N VAL A 115 -15.38 -10.72 11.82
CA VAL A 115 -15.63 -10.12 13.12
C VAL A 115 -15.81 -11.26 14.11
N ALA A 116 -15.14 -11.22 15.26
CA ALA A 116 -15.26 -12.24 16.29
C ALA A 116 -15.33 -11.60 17.68
N LEU A 117 -16.13 -12.18 18.55
CA LEU A 117 -16.23 -11.80 19.95
C LEU A 117 -15.85 -13.00 20.81
N TYR A 118 -14.86 -12.78 21.69
CA TYR A 118 -14.37 -13.76 22.66
C TYR A 118 -14.70 -13.32 24.08
N ASP A 119 -14.96 -14.29 24.97
CA ASP A 119 -15.07 -14.01 26.40
C ASP A 119 -13.71 -13.82 27.05
N HIS A 120 -13.70 -13.52 28.35
CA HIS A 120 -12.48 -13.35 29.16
C HIS A 120 -11.65 -14.64 29.32
N GLU A 121 -12.24 -15.80 29.04
CA GLU A 121 -11.54 -17.09 29.03
C GLU A 121 -10.95 -17.41 27.63
N GLY A 122 -11.18 -16.55 26.62
CA GLY A 122 -10.74 -16.74 25.24
C GLY A 122 -11.61 -17.71 24.46
N LYS A 123 -12.83 -17.96 24.93
CA LYS A 123 -13.79 -18.78 24.19
C LYS A 123 -14.60 -17.92 23.22
N LEU A 124 -14.79 -18.44 22.03
CA LEU A 124 -15.58 -17.77 20.99
C LEU A 124 -17.05 -17.68 21.40
N ILE A 125 -17.58 -16.47 21.47
CA ILE A 125 -19.00 -16.18 21.69
C ILE A 125 -19.74 -16.12 20.36
N ALA A 126 -19.22 -15.31 19.42
CA ALA A 126 -19.79 -15.11 18.11
C ALA A 126 -18.71 -14.83 17.08
N SER A 127 -18.93 -15.25 15.83
CA SER A 127 -18.08 -14.88 14.69
C SER A 127 -18.91 -14.74 13.42
N GLU A 128 -18.54 -13.75 12.61
CA GLU A 128 -19.05 -13.58 11.24
C GLU A 128 -17.87 -13.37 10.27
N PRO A 129 -17.82 -14.12 9.16
CA PRO A 129 -18.68 -15.24 8.85
C PRO A 129 -18.51 -16.37 9.88
N VAL A 130 -19.54 -17.19 10.03
CA VAL A 130 -19.48 -18.37 10.91
C VAL A 130 -18.38 -19.30 10.40
N ALA A 131 -17.30 -19.39 11.14
CA ALA A 131 -16.13 -20.17 10.77
C ALA A 131 -15.73 -21.13 11.90
N LEU A 132 -15.13 -22.27 11.52
CA LEU A 132 -14.61 -23.22 12.48
C LEU A 132 -13.27 -22.74 13.01
N GLU A 133 -13.15 -22.59 14.33
CA GLU A 133 -11.86 -22.36 14.97
C GLU A 133 -10.93 -23.57 14.82
N LYS A 134 -9.64 -23.29 14.64
CA LYS A 134 -8.61 -24.33 14.68
C LYS A 134 -8.54 -24.93 16.09
N LYS A 135 -8.55 -26.26 16.19
CA LYS A 135 -8.64 -27.01 17.46
C LYS A 135 -7.55 -26.76 18.49
N ASN A 136 -6.41 -26.16 18.08
CA ASN A 136 -5.22 -26.02 18.94
C ASN A 136 -4.82 -24.54 19.14
N VAL A 137 -5.68 -23.59 18.82
CA VAL A 137 -5.37 -22.17 19.03
C VAL A 137 -5.71 -21.79 20.46
N GLN A 138 -4.70 -21.37 21.20
CA GLN A 138 -4.89 -20.73 22.50
C GLN A 138 -5.02 -19.23 22.26
N VAL A 139 -6.25 -18.75 22.15
CA VAL A 139 -6.57 -17.34 21.82
C VAL A 139 -5.93 -16.36 22.79
N GLN A 140 -5.92 -16.67 24.08
CA GLN A 140 -5.28 -15.86 25.12
C GLN A 140 -3.76 -15.70 24.97
N THR A 141 -3.10 -16.56 24.20
CA THR A 141 -1.66 -16.43 23.94
C THR A 141 -1.35 -15.53 22.76
N GLN A 142 -2.34 -15.20 21.95
CA GLN A 142 -2.21 -14.35 20.77
C GLN A 142 -1.88 -12.91 21.17
N GLU A 143 -1.05 -12.26 20.36
CA GLU A 143 -0.58 -10.91 20.60
C GLU A 143 -1.75 -9.91 20.64
N TRP A 144 -2.69 -10.01 19.71
CA TRP A 144 -3.85 -9.13 19.62
C TRP A 144 -4.75 -9.25 20.86
N TYR A 145 -4.90 -10.47 21.43
CA TYR A 145 -5.72 -10.69 22.64
C TYR A 145 -5.06 -10.05 23.88
N LYS A 146 -3.76 -10.33 24.09
CA LYS A 146 -2.98 -9.74 25.20
C LYS A 146 -2.93 -8.22 25.11
N ASN A 147 -2.80 -7.69 23.90
CA ASN A 147 -2.77 -6.26 23.71
C ASN A 147 -4.12 -5.62 24.00
N ALA A 148 -5.23 -6.26 23.65
CA ALA A 148 -6.56 -5.80 24.02
C ALA A 148 -6.75 -5.76 25.55
N GLU A 149 -6.33 -6.82 26.28
CA GLU A 149 -6.44 -6.85 27.73
C GLU A 149 -5.53 -5.84 28.44
N ASN A 150 -4.34 -5.56 27.90
CA ASN A 150 -3.35 -4.68 28.54
C ASN A 150 -3.37 -3.25 27.98
N ALA A 151 -4.15 -2.97 26.96
CA ALA A 151 -4.15 -1.67 26.32
C ALA A 151 -4.80 -0.60 27.21
N ILE A 152 -4.09 0.49 27.39
CA ILE A 152 -4.63 1.73 27.99
C ILE A 152 -5.62 2.39 27.00
N GLU A 153 -5.40 2.19 25.71
CA GLU A 153 -6.29 2.63 24.63
C GLU A 153 -7.23 1.48 24.25
N ASN A 154 -8.50 1.81 24.05
CA ASN A 154 -9.57 0.83 23.82
C ASN A 154 -9.45 0.04 22.50
N VAL A 155 -8.51 0.38 21.63
CA VAL A 155 -8.37 -0.22 20.29
C VAL A 155 -6.91 -0.44 19.97
N HIS A 156 -6.55 -1.65 19.59
CA HIS A 156 -5.18 -2.01 19.24
C HIS A 156 -5.10 -2.66 17.85
N PHE A 157 -4.19 -2.15 17.00
CA PHE A 157 -3.84 -2.75 15.71
C PHE A 157 -2.65 -3.70 15.88
N SER A 158 -2.79 -4.93 15.39
CA SER A 158 -1.65 -5.86 15.32
C SER A 158 -0.71 -5.51 14.15
N THR A 159 0.49 -6.06 14.21
CA THR A 159 1.34 -6.15 13.01
C THR A 159 0.69 -7.08 11.97
N PRO A 160 0.97 -6.90 10.66
CA PRO A 160 0.52 -7.83 9.63
C PRO A 160 1.00 -9.25 9.93
N HIS A 161 0.09 -10.22 9.92
CA HIS A 161 0.37 -11.63 10.19
C HIS A 161 -0.50 -12.56 9.35
N ILE A 162 -0.16 -13.82 9.32
CA ILE A 162 -1.00 -14.83 8.66
C ILE A 162 -2.14 -15.20 9.58
N GLN A 163 -3.36 -15.28 9.05
CA GLN A 163 -4.54 -15.70 9.80
C GLN A 163 -4.35 -17.11 10.38
N GLU A 164 -4.46 -17.25 11.69
CA GLU A 164 -4.23 -18.51 12.41
C GLU A 164 -5.45 -19.03 13.17
N LEU A 165 -6.54 -18.26 13.25
CA LEU A 165 -7.70 -18.59 14.10
C LEU A 165 -8.64 -19.60 13.46
N PHE A 166 -8.94 -19.48 12.17
CA PHE A 166 -9.99 -20.24 11.50
C PHE A 166 -9.45 -21.26 10.50
N GLU A 167 -10.15 -22.43 10.42
CA GLU A 167 -9.77 -23.54 9.51
C GLU A 167 -10.24 -23.34 8.07
N ASP A 168 -11.09 -22.35 7.80
CA ASP A 168 -11.71 -22.16 6.48
C ASP A 168 -10.64 -21.99 5.39
N GLY A 169 -10.79 -22.78 4.32
CA GLY A 169 -9.87 -22.80 3.19
C GLY A 169 -9.80 -21.46 2.43
N ALA A 170 -10.86 -20.64 2.48
CA ALA A 170 -10.91 -19.32 1.87
C ALA A 170 -9.98 -18.32 2.57
N TYR A 171 -9.75 -18.49 3.87
CA TYR A 171 -8.93 -17.58 4.70
C TYR A 171 -7.53 -18.15 5.00
N ARG A 172 -7.24 -19.37 4.56
CA ARG A 172 -5.96 -20.01 4.83
C ARG A 172 -4.83 -19.25 4.13
N TYR A 173 -3.80 -18.89 4.89
CA TYR A 173 -2.60 -18.18 4.40
C TYR A 173 -2.82 -16.73 3.92
N GLN A 174 -3.91 -16.09 4.26
CA GLN A 174 -4.07 -14.66 4.00
C GLN A 174 -3.33 -13.83 5.05
N TRP A 175 -2.69 -12.76 4.57
CA TRP A 175 -2.13 -11.73 5.43
C TRP A 175 -3.24 -10.82 5.92
N VAL A 176 -3.32 -10.66 7.23
CA VAL A 176 -4.32 -9.85 7.90
C VAL A 176 -3.65 -8.87 8.88
N VAL A 177 -4.35 -7.79 9.16
CA VAL A 177 -4.10 -6.92 10.31
C VAL A 177 -5.29 -7.08 11.23
N SER A 178 -5.06 -7.49 12.46
CA SER A 178 -6.12 -7.63 13.45
C SER A 178 -6.31 -6.33 14.22
N LEU A 179 -7.54 -5.93 14.37
CA LEU A 179 -7.96 -4.84 15.22
C LEU A 179 -8.71 -5.41 16.41
N SER A 180 -8.22 -5.20 17.61
CA SER A 180 -8.81 -5.73 18.84
C SER A 180 -9.14 -4.66 19.85
N SER A 181 -10.18 -4.90 20.64
CA SER A 181 -10.61 -4.04 21.73
C SER A 181 -11.13 -4.86 22.87
N TYR A 182 -10.79 -4.49 24.09
CA TYR A 182 -11.42 -4.98 25.30
C TYR A 182 -12.80 -4.32 25.45
N VAL A 183 -13.83 -5.12 25.67
CA VAL A 183 -15.22 -4.67 25.63
C VAL A 183 -16.02 -5.21 26.82
N ASP A 184 -16.97 -4.42 27.29
CA ASP A 184 -17.99 -4.89 28.20
C ASP A 184 -19.10 -5.61 27.42
N VAL A 185 -19.36 -6.83 27.79
CA VAL A 185 -20.32 -7.70 27.10
C VAL A 185 -21.62 -7.73 27.88
N ASN A 186 -22.72 -7.43 27.22
CA ASN A 186 -24.04 -7.54 27.83
C ASN A 186 -24.51 -9.00 27.83
N LYS A 187 -24.57 -9.61 29.02
CA LYS A 187 -25.09 -10.96 29.27
C LYS A 187 -26.21 -10.96 30.30
N GLY A 188 -27.11 -10.00 30.19
CA GLY A 188 -28.20 -9.82 31.11
C GLY A 188 -27.78 -9.16 32.45
N GLU A 189 -27.99 -9.82 33.58
CA GLU A 189 -27.79 -9.22 34.90
C GLU A 189 -26.32 -9.17 35.35
N ILE A 190 -25.42 -9.93 34.71
CA ILE A 190 -24.00 -10.03 35.09
C ILE A 190 -23.15 -9.37 34.01
N PRO A 191 -22.46 -8.28 34.32
CA PRO A 191 -21.51 -7.71 33.39
C PRO A 191 -20.34 -8.68 33.20
N GLU A 192 -20.10 -9.10 31.98
CA GLU A 192 -18.92 -9.85 31.58
C GLU A 192 -18.02 -8.96 30.70
N THR A 193 -16.79 -9.34 30.58
CA THR A 193 -15.84 -8.67 29.70
C THR A 193 -15.37 -9.63 28.64
N GLY A 194 -14.94 -9.08 27.51
CA GLY A 194 -14.47 -9.88 26.39
C GLY A 194 -13.53 -9.11 25.49
N VAL A 195 -13.14 -9.76 24.40
CA VAL A 195 -12.31 -9.15 23.37
C VAL A 195 -13.04 -9.23 22.02
N LEU A 196 -13.30 -8.05 21.46
CA LEU A 196 -13.84 -7.91 20.11
C LEU A 196 -12.66 -7.81 19.14
N LEU A 197 -12.71 -8.61 18.08
CA LEU A 197 -11.70 -8.74 17.05
C LEU A 197 -12.32 -8.50 15.68
N LEU A 198 -11.66 -7.66 14.87
CA LEU A 198 -11.91 -7.49 13.44
C LEU A 198 -10.69 -7.91 12.65
#